data_e4abd2b1bc07fc2163e9038f4391b526
#
_entry.id   e4abd2b1bc07fc2163e9038f4391b526
#
_cell.length_a   1.000
_cell.length_b   1.000
_cell.length_c   1.000
_cell.angle_alpha   90.00
_cell.angle_beta   90.00
_cell.angle_gamma   90.00
#
_symmetry.space_group_name_H-M   'P 1'
#
loop_
_entity.id
_entity.type
_entity.pdbx_description
1 polymer ?
#
loop_
_entity_poly.entity_id
_entity_poly.type
_entity_poly.pdbx_seq_one_letter_code
_entity_poly.pdbx_strand_id
1 'polypeptide(L)'
;VWQSAQGLVTRVAYAADEKKIIVETADKSGNAVVAAVDESGTILWSWHLWIVDYDTSASLFTTAPNASGTTWSFMDRNLGARSNTKGEKSSWGRRGVSWTAIWVR
;
A
#
# COMPACT_ATOMS: atom_id res chain seq x y z
N VAL A 1 -4.65 -14.25 2.49
CA VAL A 1 -3.80 -13.25 1.83
C VAL A 1 -4.07 -13.25 0.32
N TRP A 2 -4.36 -12.08 -0.23
CA TRP A 2 -4.36 -11.85 -1.67
C TRP A 2 -3.13 -11.02 -2.05
N GLN A 3 -2.54 -11.29 -3.22
CA GLN A 3 -1.36 -10.56 -3.69
C GLN A 3 -1.33 -10.46 -5.22
N SER A 4 -0.85 -9.32 -5.72
CA SER A 4 -0.78 -9.03 -7.16
C SER A 4 0.31 -9.82 -7.90
N ALA A 5 1.28 -10.35 -7.17
CA ALA A 5 2.33 -11.21 -7.68
C ALA A 5 2.60 -12.33 -6.69
N GLN A 6 2.80 -13.54 -7.18
CA GLN A 6 3.07 -14.70 -6.34
C GLN A 6 4.35 -14.52 -5.52
N GLY A 7 4.27 -14.83 -4.22
CA GLY A 7 5.40 -14.74 -3.29
C GLY A 7 5.79 -13.30 -2.94
N LEU A 8 4.89 -12.33 -3.10
CA LEU A 8 5.11 -10.95 -2.65
C LEU A 8 5.09 -10.86 -1.13
N VAL A 9 4.13 -11.51 -0.49
CA VAL A 9 4.06 -11.70 0.95
C VAL A 9 4.58 -13.09 1.27
N THR A 10 5.65 -13.16 2.05
CA THR A 10 6.31 -14.42 2.40
C THR A 10 5.84 -14.98 3.74
N ARG A 11 5.48 -14.10 4.66
CA ARG A 11 4.99 -14.49 5.98
C ARG A 11 4.05 -13.45 6.56
N VAL A 12 3.05 -13.91 7.29
CA VAL A 12 2.19 -13.08 8.15
C VAL A 12 2.16 -13.70 9.54
N ALA A 13 2.40 -12.91 10.56
CA ALA A 13 2.34 -13.33 11.95
C ALA A 13 1.57 -12.31 12.79
N TYR A 14 0.94 -12.77 13.86
CA TYR A 14 0.28 -11.90 14.83
C TYR A 14 1.09 -11.87 16.13
N ALA A 15 1.54 -10.69 16.53
CA ALA A 15 2.18 -10.44 17.80
C ALA A 15 1.13 -9.99 18.83
N ALA A 16 0.61 -10.94 19.61
CA ALA A 16 -0.51 -10.70 20.55
C ALA A 16 -0.16 -9.67 21.63
N ASP A 17 1.07 -9.71 22.15
CA ASP A 17 1.54 -8.81 23.20
C ASP A 17 1.54 -7.35 22.76
N GLU A 18 1.85 -7.09 21.50
CA GLU A 18 1.92 -5.75 20.93
C GLU A 18 0.65 -5.38 20.14
N LYS A 19 -0.29 -6.32 19.98
CA LYS A 19 -1.50 -6.18 19.14
C LYS A 19 -1.16 -5.73 17.71
N LYS A 20 -0.09 -6.28 17.14
CA LYS A 20 0.40 -5.95 15.82
C LYS A 20 0.39 -7.17 14.90
N ILE A 21 0.24 -6.92 13.63
CA ILE A 21 0.57 -7.89 12.60
C ILE A 21 1.96 -7.61 12.06
N ILE A 22 2.73 -8.66 11.86
CA ILE A 22 4.05 -8.62 11.25
C ILE A 22 3.91 -9.25 9.86
N VAL A 23 4.28 -8.51 8.84
CA VAL A 23 4.23 -8.97 7.46
C VAL A 23 5.64 -8.92 6.88
N GLU A 24 6.12 -10.07 6.43
CA GLU A 24 7.39 -10.18 5.70
C GLU A 24 7.09 -10.19 4.21
N THR A 25 7.84 -9.42 3.44
CA THR A 25 7.69 -9.31 2.00
C THR A 25 8.98 -9.72 1.29
N ALA A 26 8.83 -10.25 0.07
CA ALA A 26 9.97 -10.46 -0.81
C ALA A 26 10.48 -9.12 -1.36
N ASP A 27 11.69 -9.15 -1.92
CA ASP A 27 12.27 -8.01 -2.65
C ASP A 27 11.60 -7.85 -4.02
N LYS A 28 10.33 -7.46 -3.97
CA LYS A 28 9.45 -7.25 -5.13
C LYS A 28 8.47 -6.14 -4.83
N SER A 29 8.17 -5.32 -5.82
CA SER A 29 7.11 -4.33 -5.73
C SER A 29 5.75 -4.90 -6.13
N GLY A 30 4.69 -4.40 -5.50
CA GLY A 30 3.33 -4.80 -5.82
C GLY A 30 2.33 -4.43 -4.73
N ASN A 31 1.15 -5.02 -4.84
CA ASN A 31 0.07 -4.82 -3.90
C ASN A 31 -0.34 -6.15 -3.28
N ALA A 32 -0.62 -6.13 -1.99
CA ALA A 32 -1.20 -7.27 -1.29
C ALA A 32 -2.30 -6.81 -0.34
N VAL A 33 -3.21 -7.71 -0.02
CA VAL A 33 -4.23 -7.52 1.01
C VAL A 33 -4.08 -8.64 2.02
N VAL A 34 -3.92 -8.27 3.28
CA VAL A 34 -3.89 -9.18 4.41
C VAL A 34 -5.14 -8.94 5.23
N ALA A 35 -5.83 -10.00 5.63
CA ALA A 35 -7.04 -9.90 6.42
C ALA A 35 -6.92 -10.72 7.71
N ALA A 36 -7.49 -10.19 8.79
CA ALA A 36 -7.78 -10.93 9.99
C ALA A 36 -9.18 -11.55 9.85
N VAL A 37 -9.29 -12.84 10.12
CA VAL A 37 -10.56 -13.58 10.07
C VAL A 37 -10.80 -14.25 11.41
N ASP A 38 -12.07 -14.43 11.77
CA ASP A 38 -12.47 -15.22 12.92
C ASP A 38 -12.48 -16.73 12.60
N GLU A 39 -12.84 -17.55 13.59
CA GLU A 39 -12.94 -19.01 13.46
C GLU A 39 -13.98 -19.45 12.41
N SER A 40 -14.98 -18.61 12.12
CA SER A 40 -16.00 -18.87 11.11
C SER A 40 -15.56 -18.49 9.69
N GLY A 41 -14.40 -17.85 9.56
CA GLY A 41 -13.90 -17.33 8.28
C GLY A 41 -14.42 -15.93 7.94
N THR A 42 -15.12 -15.27 8.87
CA THR A 42 -15.59 -13.89 8.67
C THR A 42 -14.43 -12.91 8.78
N ILE A 43 -14.32 -12.00 7.81
CA ILE A 43 -13.29 -10.98 7.81
C ILE A 43 -13.62 -9.92 8.88
N LEU A 44 -12.77 -9.81 9.89
CA LEU A 44 -12.88 -8.81 10.95
C LEU A 44 -12.23 -7.49 10.54
N TRP A 45 -11.12 -7.55 9.85
CA TRP A 45 -10.38 -6.40 9.35
C TRP A 45 -9.48 -6.78 8.19
N SER A 46 -9.10 -5.79 7.36
CA SER A 46 -8.14 -6.01 6.29
C SER A 46 -7.20 -4.82 6.13
N TRP A 47 -5.99 -5.11 5.68
CA TRP A 47 -4.95 -4.13 5.38
C TRP A 47 -4.54 -4.25 3.92
N HIS A 48 -4.48 -3.12 3.23
CA HIS A 48 -3.86 -3.03 1.92
C HIS A 48 -2.38 -2.68 2.09
N LEU A 49 -1.51 -3.52 1.59
CA LEU A 49 -0.07 -3.34 1.59
C LEU A 49 0.36 -2.87 0.20
N TRP A 50 0.98 -1.72 0.15
CA TRP A 50 1.59 -1.21 -1.07
C TRP A 50 3.11 -1.28 -0.91
N ILE A 51 3.72 -2.25 -1.59
CA ILE A 51 5.14 -2.57 -1.49
C ILE A 51 5.82 -1.94 -2.68
N VAL A 52 6.77 -1.06 -2.41
CA VAL A 52 7.49 -0.27 -3.41
C VAL A 52 8.99 -0.40 -3.22
N ASP A 53 9.72 -0.25 -4.30
CA ASP A 53 11.18 -0.34 -4.38
C ASP A 53 11.86 1.04 -4.45
N TYR A 54 11.14 2.10 -4.12
CA TYR A 54 11.64 3.48 -4.16
C TYR A 54 11.31 4.23 -2.86
N ASP A 55 12.07 5.29 -2.60
CA ASP A 55 11.79 6.19 -1.49
C ASP A 55 10.65 7.15 -1.86
N THR A 56 9.49 6.92 -1.28
CA THR A 56 8.29 7.73 -1.51
C THR A 56 8.44 9.17 -1.03
N SER A 57 9.29 9.43 -0.05
CA SER A 57 9.56 10.77 0.46
C SER A 57 10.49 11.57 -0.46
N ALA A 58 11.38 10.89 -1.18
CA ALA A 58 12.28 11.52 -2.15
C ALA A 58 11.60 11.85 -3.49
N SER A 59 10.46 11.21 -3.78
CA SER A 59 9.73 11.34 -5.05
C SER A 59 8.52 12.28 -4.95
N LEU A 60 8.53 13.23 -4.02
CA LEU A 60 7.43 14.18 -3.86
C LEU A 60 7.54 15.31 -4.90
N PHE A 61 6.40 15.65 -5.50
CA PHE A 61 6.21 16.87 -6.26
C PHE A 61 5.67 17.97 -5.34
N THR A 62 6.41 19.06 -5.20
CA THR A 62 5.97 20.21 -4.39
C THR A 62 5.54 21.36 -5.30
N THR A 63 4.35 21.89 -5.07
CA THR A 63 3.81 23.01 -5.84
C THR A 63 4.58 24.31 -5.55
N ALA A 64 4.48 25.27 -6.46
CA ALA A 64 4.83 26.64 -6.16
C ALA A 64 3.92 27.17 -5.03
N PRO A 65 4.39 28.17 -4.24
CA PRO A 65 3.55 28.81 -3.23
C PRO A 65 2.31 29.46 -3.88
N ASN A 66 1.17 29.30 -3.21
CA ASN A 66 -0.04 30.05 -3.59
C ASN A 66 0.02 31.48 -3.07
N ALA A 67 -1.05 32.27 -3.28
CA ALA A 67 -1.14 33.66 -2.83
C ALA A 67 -0.96 33.85 -1.30
N SER A 68 -1.21 32.79 -0.51
CA SER A 68 -1.01 32.77 0.94
C SER A 68 0.38 32.29 1.35
N GLY A 69 1.27 31.98 0.40
CA GLY A 69 2.60 31.43 0.66
C GLY A 69 2.61 29.94 0.99
N THR A 70 1.47 29.24 0.86
CA THR A 70 1.35 27.82 1.18
C THR A 70 1.79 26.95 -0.01
N THR A 71 2.61 25.95 0.27
CA THR A 71 3.01 24.92 -0.68
C THR A 71 2.37 23.58 -0.32
N TRP A 72 2.18 22.71 -1.31
CA TRP A 72 1.62 21.37 -1.15
C TRP A 72 2.58 20.35 -1.74
N SER A 73 2.76 19.24 -1.05
CA SER A 73 3.56 18.13 -1.56
C SER A 73 2.65 16.96 -1.92
N PHE A 74 2.83 16.45 -3.13
CA PHE A 74 2.07 15.33 -3.68
C PHE A 74 3.03 14.21 -4.02
N MET A 75 2.54 12.98 -3.93
CA MET A 75 3.28 11.83 -4.44
C MET A 75 3.32 11.88 -5.98
N ASP A 76 4.37 11.33 -6.56
CA ASP A 76 4.56 11.26 -8.01
C ASP A 76 3.61 10.27 -8.70
N ARG A 77 2.88 9.49 -7.92
CA ARG A 77 1.94 8.47 -8.40
C ARG A 77 0.81 8.24 -7.41
N ASN A 78 -0.27 7.62 -7.88
CA ASN A 78 -1.38 7.22 -7.03
C ASN A 78 -0.97 6.07 -6.10
N LEU A 79 -1.60 6.01 -4.92
CA LEU A 79 -1.44 4.89 -4.01
C LEU A 79 -1.73 3.56 -4.72
N GLY A 80 -0.86 2.59 -4.57
CA GLY A 80 -0.96 1.29 -5.23
C GLY A 80 -0.43 1.24 -6.67
N ALA A 81 -0.06 2.37 -7.29
CA ALA A 81 0.54 2.37 -8.61
C ALA A 81 1.99 1.86 -8.54
N ARG A 82 2.37 0.99 -9.46
CA ARG A 82 3.71 0.42 -9.53
C ARG A 82 4.73 1.35 -10.18
N SER A 83 4.27 2.24 -11.04
CA SER A 83 5.10 3.24 -11.70
C SER A 83 4.33 4.53 -11.96
N ASN A 84 5.03 5.59 -12.32
CA ASN A 84 4.47 6.85 -12.81
C ASN A 84 4.55 6.99 -14.34
N THR A 85 4.85 5.90 -15.04
CA THR A 85 5.00 5.90 -16.50
C THR A 85 3.66 6.12 -17.18
N LYS A 86 3.58 7.09 -18.07
CA LYS A 86 2.38 7.42 -18.82
C LYS A 86 1.92 6.22 -19.66
N GLY A 87 0.66 5.84 -19.51
CA GLY A 87 0.04 4.74 -20.27
C GLY A 87 0.10 3.38 -19.59
N GLU A 88 0.78 3.22 -18.45
CA GLU A 88 0.60 2.02 -17.63
C GLU A 88 -0.81 2.01 -17.03
N LYS A 89 -1.53 0.95 -17.33
CA LYS A 89 -2.83 0.70 -16.68
C LYS A 89 -2.56 0.35 -15.23
N SER A 90 -2.97 1.22 -14.31
CA SER A 90 -3.04 0.83 -12.90
C SER A 90 -3.98 -0.37 -12.80
N SER A 91 -3.58 -1.41 -12.12
CA SER A 91 -4.38 -2.63 -11.90
C SER A 91 -5.62 -2.39 -11.01
N TRP A 92 -6.00 -1.15 -10.82
CA TRP A 92 -7.19 -0.72 -10.10
C TRP A 92 -8.43 -0.89 -10.97
N GLY A 93 -8.82 -2.15 -11.15
CA GLY A 93 -10.11 -2.49 -11.71
C GLY A 93 -11.21 -2.36 -10.66
N ARG A 94 -11.97 -1.29 -10.78
CA ARG A 94 -13.39 -1.15 -10.40
C ARG A 94 -13.81 -1.47 -8.96
N ARG A 95 -14.41 -0.43 -8.37
CA ARG A 95 -15.41 -0.34 -7.29
C ARG A 95 -14.90 -0.19 -5.87
N GLY A 96 -15.07 1.02 -5.38
CA GLY A 96 -15.63 1.41 -4.08
C GLY A 96 -15.23 0.57 -2.86
N VAL A 97 -13.95 0.41 -2.61
CA VAL A 97 -13.47 -0.14 -1.34
C VAL A 97 -12.68 0.95 -0.64
N SER A 98 -13.08 1.27 0.58
CA SER A 98 -12.29 2.14 1.45
C SER A 98 -11.00 1.42 1.84
N TRP A 99 -9.85 2.01 1.49
CA TRP A 99 -8.55 1.43 1.74
C TRP A 99 -7.82 2.18 2.84
N THR A 100 -7.36 1.48 3.84
CA THR A 100 -6.34 2.01 4.75
C THR A 100 -4.99 1.51 4.24
N ALA A 101 -4.21 2.41 3.68
CA ALA A 101 -2.86 2.07 3.23
C ALA A 101 -1.92 2.05 4.43
N ILE A 102 -1.27 0.91 4.66
CA ILE A 102 -0.17 0.78 5.60
C ILE A 102 1.11 0.69 4.77
N TRP A 103 2.04 1.58 5.07
CA TRP A 103 3.36 1.60 4.46
C TRP A 103 4.22 0.50 5.08
N VAL A 104 4.73 -0.39 4.27
CA VAL A 104 5.75 -1.36 4.68
C VAL A 104 6.97 -1.13 3.81
N ARG A 105 8.08 -0.82 4.46
CA ARG A 105 9.40 -0.79 3.82
C ARG A 105 10.00 -2.17 3.75
#